data_8dfa0c9333b39649a57d56e99207b547
#
_entry.id   8dfa0c9333b39649a57d56e99207b547
#
_cell.length_a   1.000
_cell.length_b   1.000
_cell.length_c   1.000
_cell.angle_alpha   90.00
_cell.angle_beta   90.00
_cell.angle_gamma   90.00
#
_symmetry.space_group_name_H-M   'P 1'
#
loop_
_entity.id
_entity.type
_entity.pdbx_description
1 polymer ?
#
loop_
_entity_poly.entity_id
_entity_poly.type
_entity_poly.pdbx_seq_one_letter_code
_entity_poly.pdbx_strand_id
1 'polypeptide(L)'
;MTADIVVIGGGIAGLSAAARLAPHARVTVLEAEDALGYHASGRSAALFEQNYGLAPIRALSRASADFQAPYLSPRGLLLVARAGEEAAFEADRADLGLAEVDLATARAHVPILNDTVTR
;
A
#
# COMPACT_ATOMS: atom_id res chain seq x y z
N MET A 1 0.25 -26.48 -26.26
CA MET A 1 0.82 -25.17 -26.56
C MET A 1 2.03 -24.99 -25.66
N THR A 2 3.18 -24.58 -26.19
CA THR A 2 4.40 -24.38 -25.40
C THR A 2 4.48 -22.91 -25.00
N ALA A 3 4.68 -22.62 -23.71
CA ALA A 3 4.94 -21.26 -23.22
C ALA A 3 6.39 -20.87 -23.55
N ASP A 4 6.61 -19.60 -23.87
CA ASP A 4 7.97 -19.05 -24.02
C ASP A 4 8.54 -18.67 -22.66
N ILE A 5 7.64 -18.25 -21.71
CA ILE A 5 7.97 -17.84 -20.34
C ILE A 5 6.95 -18.46 -19.39
N VAL A 6 7.44 -19.02 -18.30
CA VAL A 6 6.62 -19.48 -17.16
C VAL A 6 6.90 -18.60 -15.95
N VAL A 7 5.85 -18.02 -15.38
CA VAL A 7 5.90 -17.24 -14.14
C VAL A 7 5.30 -18.10 -13.03
N ILE A 8 6.04 -18.32 -11.96
CA ILE A 8 5.59 -19.08 -10.80
C ILE A 8 5.12 -18.10 -9.71
N GLY A 9 3.85 -18.19 -9.35
CA GLY A 9 3.16 -17.35 -8.37
C GLY A 9 2.27 -16.29 -8.98
N GLY A 10 1.00 -16.33 -8.63
CA GLY A 10 -0.06 -15.39 -9.05
C GLY A 10 -0.26 -14.21 -8.08
N GLY A 11 0.77 -13.82 -7.33
CA GLY A 11 0.77 -12.59 -6.55
C GLY A 11 1.07 -11.36 -7.41
N ILE A 12 1.08 -10.16 -6.79
CA ILE A 12 1.27 -8.89 -7.51
C ILE A 12 2.56 -8.87 -8.33
N ALA A 13 3.65 -9.43 -7.84
CA ALA A 13 4.92 -9.47 -8.54
C ALA A 13 4.85 -10.31 -9.82
N GLY A 14 4.33 -11.55 -9.71
CA GLY A 14 4.20 -12.46 -10.85
C GLY A 14 3.22 -11.93 -11.89
N LEU A 15 2.05 -11.44 -11.46
CA LEU A 15 1.05 -10.88 -12.37
C LEU A 15 1.55 -9.61 -13.07
N SER A 16 2.27 -8.74 -12.36
CA SER A 16 2.86 -7.53 -12.97
C SER A 16 3.92 -7.89 -14.01
N ALA A 17 4.78 -8.88 -13.73
CA ALA A 17 5.76 -9.37 -14.68
C ALA A 17 5.06 -10.00 -15.91
N ALA A 18 4.10 -10.88 -15.68
CA ALA A 18 3.34 -11.53 -16.75
C ALA A 18 2.63 -10.51 -17.65
N ALA A 19 1.97 -9.51 -17.07
CA ALA A 19 1.28 -8.46 -17.82
C ALA A 19 2.23 -7.65 -18.71
N ARG A 20 3.45 -7.38 -18.25
CA ARG A 20 4.47 -6.66 -19.03
C ARG A 20 5.11 -7.51 -20.13
N LEU A 21 5.19 -8.80 -19.91
CA LEU A 21 5.81 -9.73 -20.87
C LEU A 21 4.81 -10.24 -21.93
N ALA A 22 3.54 -10.34 -21.60
CA ALA A 22 2.50 -10.88 -22.46
C ALA A 22 2.37 -10.24 -23.86
N PRO A 23 2.64 -8.93 -24.07
CA PRO A 23 2.67 -8.34 -25.41
C PRO A 23 3.80 -8.85 -26.29
N HIS A 24 4.84 -9.46 -25.71
CA HIS A 24 6.08 -9.83 -26.39
C HIS A 24 6.32 -11.35 -26.46
N ALA A 25 5.63 -12.13 -25.63
CA ALA A 25 5.86 -13.56 -25.50
C ALA A 25 4.60 -14.30 -25.03
N ARG A 26 4.56 -15.61 -25.24
CA ARG A 26 3.53 -16.46 -24.68
C ARG A 26 3.85 -16.76 -23.21
N VAL A 27 3.17 -16.09 -22.30
CA VAL A 27 3.40 -16.20 -20.86
C VAL A 27 2.35 -17.14 -20.25
N THR A 28 2.81 -18.07 -19.42
CA THR A 28 1.96 -18.90 -18.56
C THR A 28 2.26 -18.57 -17.11
N VAL A 29 1.23 -18.23 -16.33
CA VAL A 29 1.34 -18.07 -14.88
C VAL A 29 0.87 -19.34 -14.20
N LEU A 30 1.66 -19.87 -13.28
CA LEU A 30 1.31 -21.00 -12.44
C LEU A 30 1.07 -20.49 -11.02
N GLU A 31 -0.08 -20.80 -10.46
CA GLU A 31 -0.46 -20.50 -9.08
C GLU A 31 -0.87 -21.79 -8.40
N ALA A 32 -0.47 -21.97 -7.14
CA ALA A 32 -0.78 -23.16 -6.36
C ALA A 32 -2.16 -23.08 -5.69
N GLU A 33 -2.66 -21.87 -5.47
CA GLU A 33 -3.96 -21.61 -4.84
C GLU A 33 -5.06 -21.51 -5.89
N ASP A 34 -6.30 -21.66 -5.44
CA ASP A 34 -7.49 -21.57 -6.31
C ASP A 34 -7.80 -20.12 -6.75
N ALA A 35 -7.10 -19.12 -6.21
CA ALA A 35 -7.30 -17.71 -6.51
C ALA A 35 -5.97 -16.93 -6.60
N LEU A 36 -5.92 -16.00 -7.54
CA LEU A 36 -4.80 -15.07 -7.67
C LEU A 36 -4.73 -14.11 -6.46
N GLY A 37 -3.53 -13.77 -6.04
CA GLY A 37 -3.32 -12.84 -4.92
C GLY A 37 -3.74 -13.37 -3.56
N TYR A 38 -3.90 -14.67 -3.40
CA TYR A 38 -4.45 -15.32 -2.20
C TYR A 38 -3.68 -14.98 -0.92
N HIS A 39 -2.36 -14.93 -0.98
CA HIS A 39 -1.49 -14.63 0.16
C HIS A 39 -1.29 -13.12 0.37
N ALA A 40 -0.04 -12.64 0.50
CA ALA A 40 0.31 -11.28 0.87
C ALA A 40 -0.37 -10.19 0.00
N SER A 41 -0.52 -10.42 -1.30
CA SER A 41 -1.13 -9.46 -2.22
C SER A 41 -2.60 -9.20 -1.91
N GLY A 42 -3.35 -10.24 -1.56
CA GLY A 42 -4.78 -10.12 -1.21
C GLY A 42 -5.04 -9.71 0.23
N ARG A 43 -4.00 -9.60 1.07
CA ARG A 43 -4.09 -9.25 2.50
C ARG A 43 -3.46 -7.89 2.83
N SER A 44 -3.12 -7.12 1.80
CA SER A 44 -2.60 -5.77 1.94
C SER A 44 -3.69 -4.81 2.42
N ALA A 45 -3.31 -3.83 3.25
CA ALA A 45 -4.16 -2.68 3.57
C ALA A 45 -4.48 -1.84 2.33
N ALA A 46 -3.77 -2.08 1.22
CA ALA A 46 -3.97 -1.44 -0.08
C ALA A 46 -3.92 0.10 -0.01
N LEU A 47 -3.04 0.64 0.84
CA LEU A 47 -2.75 2.06 0.91
C LEU A 47 -1.55 2.36 0.01
N PHE A 48 -1.71 3.33 -0.89
CA PHE A 48 -0.61 3.88 -1.68
C PHE A 48 -0.09 5.15 -1.01
N GLU A 49 1.01 4.99 -0.24
CA GLU A 49 1.65 6.09 0.49
C GLU A 49 3.05 6.33 -0.06
N GLN A 50 3.26 7.52 -0.66
CA GLN A 50 4.49 7.85 -1.38
C GLN A 50 5.66 8.19 -0.44
N ASN A 51 5.36 8.56 0.79
CA ASN A 51 6.36 8.95 1.78
C ASN A 51 6.73 7.81 2.75
N TYR A 52 6.09 6.65 2.62
CA TYR A 52 6.34 5.53 3.49
C TYR A 52 7.64 4.78 3.15
N GLY A 53 8.39 4.44 4.18
CA GLY A 53 9.55 3.57 4.08
C GLY A 53 10.87 4.29 3.79
N LEU A 54 11.91 3.52 3.46
CA LEU A 54 13.25 4.02 3.19
C LEU A 54 13.32 4.80 1.87
N ALA A 55 14.33 5.64 1.71
CA ALA A 55 14.50 6.48 0.52
C ALA A 55 14.36 5.76 -0.83
N PRO A 56 14.92 4.55 -1.05
CA PRO A 56 14.69 3.81 -2.30
C PRO A 56 13.23 3.42 -2.53
N ILE A 57 12.50 3.06 -1.46
CA ILE A 57 11.07 2.70 -1.53
C ILE A 57 10.25 3.93 -1.90
N ARG A 58 10.50 5.06 -1.23
CA ARG A 58 9.85 6.35 -1.55
C ARG A 58 10.09 6.77 -3.00
N ALA A 59 11.32 6.60 -3.50
CA ALA A 59 11.65 6.90 -4.90
C ALA A 59 10.85 6.03 -5.87
N LEU A 60 10.76 4.72 -5.62
CA LEU A 60 9.95 3.79 -6.42
C LEU A 60 8.44 4.12 -6.34
N SER A 61 7.93 4.41 -5.15
CA SER A 61 6.52 4.78 -4.96
C SER A 61 6.17 6.05 -5.76
N ARG A 62 7.01 7.10 -5.66
CA ARG A 62 6.81 8.34 -6.43
C ARG A 62 6.89 8.11 -7.94
N ALA A 63 7.86 7.32 -8.40
CA ALA A 63 7.98 6.97 -9.82
C ALA A 63 6.82 6.12 -10.34
N SER A 64 6.08 5.44 -9.46
CA SER A 64 4.94 4.61 -9.82
C SER A 64 3.59 5.35 -9.72
N ALA A 65 3.57 6.60 -9.24
CA ALA A 65 2.33 7.32 -8.91
C ALA A 65 1.39 7.43 -10.12
N ASP A 66 1.88 7.89 -11.26
CA ASP A 66 1.07 8.05 -12.47
C ASP A 66 0.53 6.71 -12.99
N PHE A 67 1.32 5.65 -12.87
CA PHE A 67 0.88 4.30 -13.24
C PHE A 67 -0.22 3.77 -12.31
N GLN A 68 -0.12 4.09 -11.02
CA GLN A 68 -1.10 3.65 -10.03
C GLN A 68 -2.39 4.48 -10.04
N ALA A 69 -2.32 5.77 -10.42
CA ALA A 69 -3.43 6.70 -10.33
C ALA A 69 -4.79 6.18 -10.85
N PRO A 70 -4.88 5.47 -12.00
CA PRO A 70 -6.15 4.93 -12.48
C PRO A 70 -6.78 3.84 -11.60
N TYR A 71 -5.98 3.24 -10.72
CA TYR A 71 -6.41 2.14 -9.83
C TYR A 71 -6.65 2.59 -8.39
N LEU A 72 -6.40 3.87 -8.08
CA LEU A 72 -6.55 4.41 -6.74
C LEU A 72 -7.94 5.02 -6.56
N SER A 73 -8.49 4.84 -5.37
CA SER A 73 -9.64 5.58 -4.88
C SER A 73 -9.22 6.48 -3.72
N PRO A 74 -9.88 7.64 -3.51
CA PRO A 74 -9.59 8.49 -2.35
C PRO A 74 -9.68 7.71 -1.05
N ARG A 75 -8.61 7.74 -0.29
CA ARG A 75 -8.48 7.03 0.99
C ARG A 75 -7.63 7.87 1.93
N GLY A 76 -8.06 7.98 3.18
CA GLY A 76 -7.30 8.69 4.20
C GLY A 76 -6.32 7.78 4.93
N LEU A 77 -5.34 8.40 5.57
CA LEU A 77 -4.50 7.84 6.61
C LEU A 77 -4.66 8.71 7.85
N LEU A 78 -5.06 8.13 8.95
CA LEU A 78 -5.11 8.79 10.24
C LEU A 78 -4.00 8.21 11.13
N LEU A 79 -3.03 9.05 11.47
CA LEU A 79 -2.01 8.75 12.47
C LEU A 79 -2.55 9.18 13.83
N VAL A 80 -2.42 8.32 14.83
CA VAL A 80 -2.86 8.62 16.20
C VAL A 80 -1.78 8.25 17.20
N ALA A 81 -1.78 8.91 18.36
CA ALA A 81 -0.86 8.62 19.45
C ALA A 81 -1.56 8.67 20.80
N ARG A 82 -0.92 8.04 21.77
CA ARG A 82 -1.27 8.09 23.19
C ARG A 82 -0.35 9.06 23.93
N ALA A 83 -0.72 9.37 25.16
CA ALA A 83 0.16 10.13 26.03
C ALA A 83 1.52 9.42 26.19
N GLY A 84 2.61 10.18 26.02
CA GLY A 84 3.98 9.68 26.05
C GLY A 84 4.57 9.27 24.71
N GLU A 85 3.76 9.27 23.64
CA GLU A 85 4.19 8.92 22.27
C GLU A 85 4.41 10.18 21.39
N GLU A 86 4.35 11.39 21.95
CA GLU A 86 4.33 12.66 21.22
C GLU A 86 5.53 12.84 20.28
N ALA A 87 6.72 12.45 20.74
CA ALA A 87 7.93 12.58 19.93
C ALA A 87 7.92 11.67 18.70
N ALA A 88 7.47 10.42 18.86
CA ALA A 88 7.32 9.49 17.75
C ALA A 88 6.23 9.96 16.78
N PHE A 89 5.08 10.41 17.32
CA PHE A 89 4.00 10.97 16.52
C PHE A 89 4.46 12.15 15.66
N GLU A 90 5.18 13.11 16.22
CA GLU A 90 5.65 14.26 15.44
C GLU A 90 6.67 13.87 14.37
N ALA A 91 7.54 12.89 14.67
CA ALA A 91 8.48 12.36 13.69
C ALA A 91 7.75 11.69 12.53
N ASP A 92 6.82 10.79 12.82
CA ASP A 92 6.05 10.06 11.80
C ASP A 92 5.13 11.01 11.01
N ARG A 93 4.48 11.97 11.68
CA ARG A 93 3.65 13.00 11.04
C ARG A 93 4.46 13.83 10.03
N ALA A 94 5.64 14.28 10.44
CA ALA A 94 6.54 15.06 9.58
C ALA A 94 7.04 14.21 8.40
N ASP A 95 7.41 12.97 8.65
CA ASP A 95 7.97 12.05 7.67
C ASP A 95 6.94 11.66 6.60
N LEU A 96 5.68 11.48 7.00
CA LEU A 96 4.55 11.19 6.12
C LEU A 96 3.94 12.46 5.50
N GLY A 97 4.29 13.65 5.99
CA GLY A 97 3.77 14.91 5.50
C GLY A 97 2.29 15.14 5.85
N LEU A 98 1.84 14.63 7.01
CA LEU A 98 0.44 14.71 7.42
C LEU A 98 0.11 16.04 8.10
N ALA A 99 -1.07 16.58 7.77
CA ALA A 99 -1.64 17.71 8.49
C ALA A 99 -2.23 17.25 9.83
N GLU A 100 -2.07 18.05 10.86
CA GLU A 100 -2.69 17.77 12.16
C GLU A 100 -4.17 18.13 12.11
N VAL A 101 -4.99 17.30 12.77
CA VAL A 101 -6.41 17.54 13.00
C VAL A 101 -6.71 17.42 14.50
N ASP A 102 -7.77 18.04 14.98
CA ASP A 102 -8.17 17.88 16.35
C ASP A 102 -8.83 16.52 16.64
N LEU A 103 -8.90 16.15 17.90
CA LEU A 103 -9.47 14.86 18.31
C LEU A 103 -10.96 14.71 17.95
N ALA A 104 -11.71 15.81 17.89
CA ALA A 104 -13.11 15.76 17.50
C ALA A 104 -13.26 15.37 16.04
N THR A 105 -12.44 15.97 15.18
CA THR A 105 -12.34 15.62 13.76
C THR A 105 -11.85 14.18 13.57
N ALA A 106 -10.81 13.77 14.31
CA ALA A 106 -10.29 12.41 14.25
C ALA A 106 -11.38 11.38 14.63
N ARG A 107 -12.14 11.64 15.69
CA ARG A 107 -13.26 10.77 16.10
C ARG A 107 -14.45 10.79 15.14
N ALA A 108 -14.67 11.90 14.44
CA ALA A 108 -15.68 11.94 13.39
C ALA A 108 -15.31 11.03 12.20
N HIS A 109 -14.02 10.95 11.86
CA HIS A 109 -13.53 10.03 10.84
C HIS A 109 -13.49 8.56 11.31
N VAL A 110 -13.11 8.35 12.58
CA VAL A 110 -12.94 7.00 13.17
C VAL A 110 -13.64 6.96 14.55
N PRO A 111 -14.96 6.72 14.59
CA PRO A 111 -15.75 6.78 15.81
C PRO A 111 -15.37 5.77 16.90
N ILE A 112 -14.60 4.75 16.55
CA ILE A 112 -14.13 3.71 17.49
C ILE A 112 -12.86 4.09 18.25
N LEU A 113 -12.29 5.28 18.02
CA LEU A 113 -11.13 5.76 18.78
C LEU A 113 -11.50 5.88 20.27
N ASN A 114 -10.72 5.19 21.09
CA ASN A 114 -10.94 5.20 22.55
C ASN A 114 -10.28 6.43 23.21
N ASP A 115 -10.54 6.59 24.52
CA ASP A 115 -10.08 7.76 25.27
C ASP A 115 -8.57 7.77 25.58
N THR A 116 -7.83 6.71 25.23
CA THR A 116 -6.36 6.69 25.37
C THR A 116 -5.67 7.42 24.24
N VAL A 117 -6.36 7.70 23.14
CA VAL A 117 -5.85 8.50 22.03
C VAL A 117 -5.90 9.98 22.42
N THR A 118 -4.72 10.61 22.40
CA THR A 118 -4.50 12.03 22.80
C THR A 118 -4.09 12.93 21.65
N ARG A 119 -3.63 12.33 20.57
CA ARG A 119 -3.20 13.00 19.34
C ARG A 119 -3.69 12.23 18.12
#